data_ef7974c68d2afab4dd711b118507e4a9
#
_entry.id   ef7974c68d2afab4dd711b118507e4a9
#
_cell.length_a   1.000
_cell.length_b   1.000
_cell.length_c   1.000
_cell.angle_alpha   90.00
_cell.angle_beta   90.00
_cell.angle_gamma   90.00
#
_symmetry.space_group_name_H-M   'P 1'
#
loop_
_entity.id
_entity.type
_entity.pdbx_description
1 polymer ?
#
loop_
_entity_poly.entity_id
_entity_poly.type
_entity_poly.pdbx_seq_one_letter_code
_entity_poly.pdbx_strand_id
1 'polypeptide(L)'
;MTDSNFSKGTASVWAGETERFLKGATTAPIVNSVAFAYEDLDEWHAVATGKAEGHIYSRNTNPTVHVLEEKIRILESAEAATSFATGMGAISNTLFALLGPGKRVVSIKDTYGGASRLFLDFLPSYGIEAKLCETTNHEEIEAEIAKGCDLVYLETPTNPTLKVVDIKRLAIAAHKVGAVVVVDNTFATPINQNPLLLGADLVIHSATKFLCGHSDAMGGLLCGKADLVKKVYGFREINGASLQADPAYMILRGMKTLELRIERQNTSAMKIAKHLKAHDAVEDVFYPGLESHPGHEIANSQMSGFGGVMSFALKGNYDDVRAFLPKLKLVHLAASLGSVSTLAGPPRTTSHVELTEEQRALLGIPESLIRYSVGIENVEDLIADLDQALAAIQVDKVAAV
;
A
#
# COMPACT_ATOMS: atom_id res chain seq x y z
N MET A 1 -29.85 -6.34 -2.49
CA MET A 1 -28.92 -5.19 -2.42
C MET A 1 -27.82 -5.51 -3.39
N THR A 2 -27.41 -4.59 -4.24
CA THR A 2 -26.22 -4.76 -5.10
C THR A 2 -24.98 -4.42 -4.27
N ASP A 3 -23.86 -5.08 -4.54
CA ASP A 3 -22.58 -4.92 -3.82
C ASP A 3 -22.09 -3.45 -3.75
N SER A 4 -22.51 -2.63 -4.71
CA SER A 4 -22.18 -1.19 -4.79
C SER A 4 -22.79 -0.32 -3.67
N ASN A 5 -23.75 -0.83 -2.90
CA ASN A 5 -24.45 -0.09 -1.85
C ASN A 5 -24.02 -0.47 -0.43
N PHE A 6 -23.00 -1.30 -0.29
CA PHE A 6 -22.49 -1.70 1.02
C PHE A 6 -21.63 -0.60 1.65
N SER A 7 -21.76 -0.43 2.99
CA SER A 7 -20.73 0.26 3.77
C SER A 7 -19.43 -0.52 3.75
N LYS A 8 -18.30 0.12 4.08
CA LYS A 8 -16.96 -0.51 4.02
C LYS A 8 -16.87 -1.81 4.84
N GLY A 9 -17.46 -1.84 6.05
CA GLY A 9 -17.47 -3.03 6.90
C GLY A 9 -18.26 -4.17 6.28
N THR A 10 -19.44 -3.90 5.75
CA THR A 10 -20.24 -4.90 5.04
C THR A 10 -19.52 -5.37 3.77
N ALA A 11 -18.90 -4.45 3.00
CA ALA A 11 -18.13 -4.78 1.81
C ALA A 11 -16.88 -5.63 2.15
N SER A 12 -16.20 -5.35 3.26
CA SER A 12 -15.07 -6.17 3.72
C SER A 12 -15.45 -7.64 3.94
N VAL A 13 -16.69 -7.90 4.38
CA VAL A 13 -17.21 -9.25 4.60
C VAL A 13 -17.78 -9.86 3.32
N TRP A 14 -18.67 -9.17 2.63
CA TRP A 14 -19.56 -9.73 1.61
C TRP A 14 -19.17 -9.46 0.16
N ALA A 15 -18.40 -8.40 -0.13
CA ALA A 15 -18.08 -8.05 -1.52
C ALA A 15 -17.40 -9.22 -2.25
N GLY A 16 -17.89 -9.54 -3.44
CA GLY A 16 -17.46 -10.69 -4.24
C GLY A 16 -17.94 -12.06 -3.72
N GLU A 17 -18.64 -12.11 -2.58
CA GLU A 17 -19.12 -13.35 -1.96
C GLU A 17 -20.67 -13.41 -1.89
N THR A 18 -21.36 -12.59 -2.66
CA THR A 18 -22.84 -12.53 -2.69
C THR A 18 -23.47 -13.68 -3.44
N GLU A 19 -22.74 -14.36 -4.32
CA GLU A 19 -23.17 -15.57 -5.00
C GLU A 19 -22.92 -16.79 -4.13
N ARG A 20 -23.74 -17.82 -4.36
CA ARG A 20 -23.56 -19.10 -3.65
C ARG A 20 -22.38 -19.87 -4.22
N PHE A 21 -21.38 -20.12 -3.39
CA PHE A 21 -20.27 -21.00 -3.72
C PHE A 21 -20.73 -22.46 -3.88
N LEU A 22 -19.82 -23.33 -4.31
CA LEU A 22 -20.01 -24.74 -4.56
C LEU A 22 -20.85 -25.40 -3.45
N LYS A 23 -21.99 -25.99 -3.82
CA LYS A 23 -22.94 -26.66 -2.90
C LYS A 23 -23.37 -25.82 -1.69
N GLY A 24 -23.38 -24.49 -1.81
CA GLY A 24 -23.79 -23.60 -0.72
C GLY A 24 -22.74 -23.35 0.36
N ALA A 25 -21.46 -23.57 0.07
CA ALA A 25 -20.37 -23.20 0.98
C ALA A 25 -20.45 -21.72 1.36
N THR A 26 -20.19 -21.39 2.63
CA THR A 26 -20.26 -20.01 3.16
C THR A 26 -18.94 -19.24 3.02
N THR A 27 -17.89 -19.87 2.50
CA THR A 27 -16.60 -19.28 2.21
C THR A 27 -16.14 -19.66 0.81
N ALA A 28 -15.40 -18.79 0.14
CA ALA A 28 -14.81 -19.11 -1.16
C ALA A 28 -13.94 -20.36 -1.07
N PRO A 29 -14.13 -21.36 -1.96
CA PRO A 29 -13.25 -22.53 -2.00
C PRO A 29 -11.86 -22.17 -2.51
N ILE A 30 -10.84 -22.89 -2.08
CA ILE A 30 -9.51 -22.82 -2.67
C ILE A 30 -9.48 -23.74 -3.89
N VAL A 31 -9.37 -23.17 -5.08
CA VAL A 31 -9.34 -23.92 -6.34
C VAL A 31 -7.91 -23.96 -6.87
N ASN A 32 -7.19 -25.03 -6.54
CA ASN A 32 -5.80 -25.25 -6.97
C ASN A 32 -5.67 -25.91 -8.35
N SER A 33 -6.78 -26.01 -9.12
CA SER A 33 -6.70 -26.48 -10.50
C SER A 33 -5.91 -25.51 -11.36
N VAL A 34 -4.97 -26.03 -12.15
CA VAL A 34 -4.20 -25.24 -13.12
C VAL A 34 -4.98 -25.10 -14.43
N ALA A 35 -5.68 -26.13 -14.86
CA ALA A 35 -6.47 -26.17 -16.09
C ALA A 35 -7.94 -26.50 -15.79
N PHE A 36 -8.83 -26.03 -16.65
CA PHE A 36 -10.28 -26.24 -16.56
C PHE A 36 -10.76 -26.94 -17.81
N ALA A 37 -11.54 -28.01 -17.65
CA ALA A 37 -12.04 -28.84 -18.73
C ALA A 37 -13.42 -28.35 -19.23
N TYR A 38 -13.64 -28.51 -20.52
CA TYR A 38 -14.90 -28.24 -21.21
C TYR A 38 -15.33 -29.48 -21.99
N GLU A 39 -16.62 -29.73 -22.03
CA GLU A 39 -17.20 -30.80 -22.83
C GLU A 39 -17.55 -30.33 -24.25
N ASP A 40 -17.82 -29.02 -24.39
CA ASP A 40 -18.16 -28.35 -25.64
C ASP A 40 -17.01 -27.48 -26.14
N LEU A 41 -16.57 -27.69 -27.40
CA LEU A 41 -15.47 -26.96 -28.00
C LEU A 41 -15.82 -25.49 -28.33
N ASP A 42 -17.09 -25.21 -28.64
CA ASP A 42 -17.54 -23.85 -28.95
C ASP A 42 -17.65 -23.03 -27.66
N GLU A 43 -18.14 -23.63 -26.59
CA GLU A 43 -18.10 -23.01 -25.25
C GLU A 43 -16.66 -22.72 -24.82
N TRP A 44 -15.77 -23.73 -24.93
CA TRP A 44 -14.35 -23.54 -24.63
C TRP A 44 -13.74 -22.41 -25.45
N HIS A 45 -13.99 -22.37 -26.76
CA HIS A 45 -13.51 -21.32 -27.63
C HIS A 45 -14.06 -19.94 -27.25
N ALA A 46 -15.33 -19.84 -26.87
CA ALA A 46 -15.95 -18.60 -26.42
C ALA A 46 -15.28 -18.05 -25.16
N VAL A 47 -15.02 -18.92 -24.16
CA VAL A 47 -14.30 -18.55 -22.93
C VAL A 47 -12.84 -18.18 -23.25
N ALA A 48 -12.15 -18.98 -24.06
CA ALA A 48 -10.75 -18.72 -24.43
C ALA A 48 -10.55 -17.39 -25.16
N THR A 49 -11.57 -16.94 -25.89
CA THR A 49 -11.57 -15.66 -26.63
C THR A 49 -12.21 -14.49 -25.84
N GLY A 50 -12.62 -14.71 -24.58
CA GLY A 50 -13.26 -13.70 -23.74
C GLY A 50 -14.66 -13.29 -24.18
N LYS A 51 -15.36 -14.12 -24.97
CA LYS A 51 -16.74 -13.93 -25.43
C LYS A 51 -17.77 -14.50 -24.44
N ALA A 52 -17.31 -15.38 -23.54
CA ALA A 52 -18.09 -15.92 -22.45
C ALA A 52 -17.26 -15.91 -21.15
N GLU A 53 -17.94 -15.88 -20.01
CA GLU A 53 -17.32 -16.00 -18.70
C GLU A 53 -16.86 -17.44 -18.45
N GLY A 54 -15.74 -17.59 -17.73
CA GLY A 54 -15.20 -18.90 -17.39
C GLY A 54 -13.70 -18.86 -17.10
N HIS A 55 -13.14 -20.06 -16.90
CA HIS A 55 -11.71 -20.23 -16.59
C HIS A 55 -11.11 -21.25 -17.53
N ILE A 56 -9.92 -20.97 -18.06
CA ILE A 56 -9.17 -21.88 -18.94
C ILE A 56 -7.91 -22.38 -18.24
N TYR A 57 -7.16 -21.45 -17.65
CA TYR A 57 -5.87 -21.72 -17.06
C TYR A 57 -5.61 -20.72 -15.92
N SER A 58 -5.12 -21.19 -14.76
CA SER A 58 -5.03 -20.36 -13.56
C SER A 58 -4.04 -19.19 -13.63
N ARG A 59 -3.12 -19.17 -14.61
CA ARG A 59 -2.31 -17.96 -14.89
C ARG A 59 -3.17 -16.80 -15.37
N ASN A 60 -4.24 -17.09 -16.12
CA ASN A 60 -5.17 -16.13 -16.65
C ASN A 60 -6.18 -15.72 -15.58
N THR A 61 -7.05 -16.67 -15.22
CA THR A 61 -8.12 -16.49 -14.23
C THR A 61 -8.25 -17.72 -13.35
N ASN A 62 -8.70 -17.52 -12.11
CA ASN A 62 -8.94 -18.59 -11.15
C ASN A 62 -10.14 -18.21 -10.27
N PRO A 63 -11.08 -19.12 -9.95
CA PRO A 63 -12.29 -18.79 -9.17
C PRO A 63 -11.99 -18.15 -7.81
N THR A 64 -10.98 -18.63 -7.08
CA THR A 64 -10.60 -18.07 -5.77
C THR A 64 -10.02 -16.67 -5.92
N VAL A 65 -9.16 -16.47 -6.92
CA VAL A 65 -8.52 -15.18 -7.22
C VAL A 65 -9.56 -14.17 -7.66
N HIS A 66 -10.55 -14.59 -8.47
CA HIS A 66 -11.64 -13.72 -8.92
C HIS A 66 -12.43 -13.09 -7.75
N VAL A 67 -12.73 -13.87 -6.72
CA VAL A 67 -13.41 -13.35 -5.51
C VAL A 67 -12.60 -12.24 -4.84
N LEU A 68 -11.28 -12.37 -4.79
CA LEU A 68 -10.39 -11.35 -4.25
C LEU A 68 -10.39 -10.08 -5.12
N GLU A 69 -10.31 -10.25 -6.43
CA GLU A 69 -10.35 -9.14 -7.39
C GLU A 69 -11.67 -8.37 -7.29
N GLU A 70 -12.80 -9.06 -7.21
CA GLU A 70 -14.12 -8.44 -7.00
C GLU A 70 -14.22 -7.72 -5.66
N LYS A 71 -13.67 -8.28 -4.58
CA LYS A 71 -13.67 -7.64 -3.26
C LYS A 71 -12.94 -6.29 -3.29
N ILE A 72 -11.75 -6.23 -3.85
CA ILE A 72 -11.00 -4.96 -3.92
C ILE A 72 -11.63 -3.98 -4.91
N ARG A 73 -12.17 -4.47 -6.04
CA ARG A 73 -12.91 -3.65 -6.99
C ARG A 73 -14.04 -2.86 -6.31
N ILE A 74 -14.82 -3.54 -5.47
CA ILE A 74 -15.95 -2.93 -4.76
C ILE A 74 -15.45 -1.98 -3.66
N LEU A 75 -14.45 -2.37 -2.88
CA LEU A 75 -13.91 -1.55 -1.79
C LEU A 75 -13.29 -0.23 -2.29
N GLU A 76 -12.65 -0.25 -3.46
CA GLU A 76 -12.07 0.95 -4.10
C GLU A 76 -13.06 1.67 -5.02
N SER A 77 -14.29 1.16 -5.20
CA SER A 77 -15.28 1.72 -6.14
C SER A 77 -14.76 1.73 -7.60
N ALA A 78 -14.04 0.69 -7.99
CA ALA A 78 -13.42 0.54 -9.30
C ALA A 78 -14.34 -0.12 -10.33
N GLU A 79 -14.05 0.09 -11.62
CA GLU A 79 -14.73 -0.59 -12.73
C GLU A 79 -14.24 -2.03 -12.90
N ALA A 80 -12.93 -2.27 -12.69
CA ALA A 80 -12.29 -3.58 -12.80
C ALA A 80 -11.11 -3.70 -11.83
N ALA A 81 -10.66 -4.94 -11.59
CA ALA A 81 -9.47 -5.24 -10.80
C ALA A 81 -8.70 -6.42 -11.38
N THR A 82 -7.42 -6.51 -11.05
CA THR A 82 -6.56 -7.67 -11.32
C THR A 82 -5.51 -7.83 -10.23
N SER A 83 -4.99 -9.05 -10.05
CA SER A 83 -4.11 -9.44 -8.96
C SER A 83 -2.75 -9.92 -9.43
N PHE A 84 -1.75 -9.84 -8.54
CA PHE A 84 -0.35 -10.18 -8.81
C PHE A 84 0.24 -10.94 -7.63
N ALA A 85 1.28 -11.72 -7.89
CA ALA A 85 2.01 -12.47 -6.88
C ALA A 85 2.59 -11.60 -5.75
N THR A 86 2.87 -10.33 -6.02
CA THR A 86 3.44 -9.37 -5.05
C THR A 86 3.00 -7.93 -5.36
N GLY A 87 3.12 -7.02 -4.38
CA GLY A 87 2.93 -5.58 -4.60
C GLY A 87 3.87 -5.03 -5.69
N MET A 88 5.14 -5.45 -5.70
CA MET A 88 6.08 -5.07 -6.77
C MET A 88 5.65 -5.61 -8.14
N GLY A 89 5.04 -6.80 -8.18
CA GLY A 89 4.41 -7.31 -9.40
C GLY A 89 3.31 -6.38 -9.91
N ALA A 90 2.46 -5.85 -9.03
CA ALA A 90 1.45 -4.87 -9.41
C ALA A 90 2.06 -3.57 -9.95
N ILE A 91 3.05 -3.00 -9.25
CA ILE A 91 3.73 -1.76 -9.66
C ILE A 91 4.44 -1.94 -11.00
N SER A 92 5.32 -2.95 -11.12
CA SER A 92 6.13 -3.15 -12.34
C SER A 92 5.27 -3.46 -13.57
N ASN A 93 4.25 -4.33 -13.41
CA ASN A 93 3.36 -4.64 -14.53
C ASN A 93 2.55 -3.42 -14.97
N THR A 94 2.10 -2.58 -14.03
CA THR A 94 1.39 -1.34 -14.38
C THR A 94 2.29 -0.39 -15.17
N LEU A 95 3.51 -0.15 -14.70
CA LEU A 95 4.44 0.75 -15.36
C LEU A 95 4.83 0.23 -16.76
N PHE A 96 5.23 -1.04 -16.90
CA PHE A 96 5.65 -1.59 -18.19
C PHE A 96 4.50 -1.87 -19.17
N ALA A 97 3.27 -2.05 -18.70
CA ALA A 97 2.10 -2.19 -19.57
C ALA A 97 1.64 -0.84 -20.15
N LEU A 98 1.84 0.26 -19.41
CA LEU A 98 1.35 1.59 -19.80
C LEU A 98 2.43 2.48 -20.38
N LEU A 99 3.70 2.19 -20.14
CA LEU A 99 4.86 2.96 -20.61
C LEU A 99 5.70 2.13 -21.58
N GLY A 100 6.38 2.81 -22.47
CA GLY A 100 7.31 2.23 -23.44
C GLY A 100 8.39 3.24 -23.83
N PRO A 101 9.32 2.89 -24.73
CA PRO A 101 10.37 3.81 -25.18
C PRO A 101 9.82 5.15 -25.66
N GLY A 102 10.41 6.24 -25.19
CA GLY A 102 10.00 7.62 -25.49
C GLY A 102 8.85 8.15 -24.63
N LYS A 103 8.26 7.34 -23.72
CA LYS A 103 7.25 7.74 -22.76
C LYS A 103 7.89 8.35 -21.52
N ARG A 104 7.10 9.16 -20.78
CA ARG A 104 7.54 9.90 -19.61
C ARG A 104 6.61 9.66 -18.42
N VAL A 105 7.19 9.37 -17.24
CA VAL A 105 6.50 9.30 -15.96
C VAL A 105 6.98 10.42 -15.04
N VAL A 106 6.03 11.07 -14.37
CA VAL A 106 6.31 12.00 -13.25
C VAL A 106 5.90 11.30 -11.96
N SER A 107 6.77 11.35 -10.95
CA SER A 107 6.53 10.77 -9.64
C SER A 107 7.17 11.61 -8.54
N ILE A 108 7.01 11.18 -7.30
CA ILE A 108 7.57 11.78 -6.09
C ILE A 108 8.84 11.05 -5.65
N LYS A 109 9.71 11.71 -4.89
CA LYS A 109 10.97 11.11 -4.39
C LYS A 109 10.75 10.05 -3.31
N ASP A 110 9.74 10.24 -2.45
CA ASP A 110 9.46 9.35 -1.32
C ASP A 110 8.54 8.20 -1.75
N THR A 111 8.90 7.43 -2.78
CA THR A 111 8.21 6.19 -3.13
C THR A 111 8.85 5.00 -2.42
N TYR A 112 8.12 3.88 -2.32
CA TYR A 112 8.70 2.63 -1.82
C TYR A 112 10.02 2.31 -2.53
N GLY A 113 11.04 1.85 -1.79
CA GLY A 113 12.40 1.66 -2.32
C GLY A 113 12.46 0.81 -3.61
N GLY A 114 11.64 -0.25 -3.70
CA GLY A 114 11.51 -1.03 -4.94
C GLY A 114 10.93 -0.23 -6.11
N ALA A 115 9.97 0.66 -5.86
CA ALA A 115 9.41 1.56 -6.89
C ALA A 115 10.45 2.62 -7.31
N SER A 116 11.16 3.21 -6.34
CA SER A 116 12.27 4.14 -6.63
C SER A 116 13.31 3.53 -7.56
N ARG A 117 13.69 2.27 -7.33
CA ARG A 117 14.61 1.56 -8.21
C ARG A 117 14.05 1.33 -9.61
N LEU A 118 12.74 1.08 -9.74
CA LEU A 118 12.12 1.03 -11.07
C LEU A 118 12.30 2.37 -11.80
N PHE A 119 12.03 3.50 -11.14
CA PHE A 119 12.14 4.82 -11.74
C PHE A 119 13.59 5.23 -12.06
N LEU A 120 14.54 4.91 -11.20
CA LEU A 120 15.92 5.38 -11.33
C LEU A 120 16.80 4.45 -12.19
N ASP A 121 16.60 3.13 -12.09
CA ASP A 121 17.48 2.15 -12.72
C ASP A 121 16.84 1.49 -13.95
N PHE A 122 15.59 1.00 -13.81
CA PHE A 122 15.01 0.13 -14.82
C PHE A 122 14.30 0.90 -15.95
N LEU A 123 13.38 1.83 -15.64
CA LEU A 123 12.66 2.56 -16.69
C LEU A 123 13.60 3.31 -17.64
N PRO A 124 14.66 4.00 -17.18
CA PRO A 124 15.60 4.63 -18.09
C PRO A 124 16.33 3.66 -19.02
N SER A 125 16.64 2.43 -18.56
CA SER A 125 17.27 1.41 -19.38
C SER A 125 16.38 0.89 -20.52
N TYR A 126 15.06 1.09 -20.42
CA TYR A 126 14.07 0.81 -21.47
C TYR A 126 13.69 2.06 -22.28
N GLY A 127 14.41 3.17 -22.15
CA GLY A 127 14.15 4.40 -22.89
C GLY A 127 12.89 5.15 -22.39
N ILE A 128 12.49 4.94 -21.15
CA ILE A 128 11.37 5.63 -20.48
C ILE A 128 11.95 6.69 -19.56
N GLU A 129 11.54 7.95 -19.73
CA GLU A 129 11.97 9.03 -18.86
C GLU A 129 11.22 8.99 -17.53
N ALA A 130 11.94 9.03 -16.41
CA ALA A 130 11.35 9.13 -15.07
C ALA A 130 11.81 10.42 -14.37
N LYS A 131 10.87 11.29 -14.01
CA LYS A 131 11.12 12.51 -13.25
C LYS A 131 10.58 12.36 -11.84
N LEU A 132 11.47 12.40 -10.85
CA LEU A 132 11.10 12.40 -9.43
C LEU A 132 11.14 13.85 -8.88
N CYS A 133 10.02 14.29 -8.31
CA CYS A 133 9.84 15.63 -7.74
C CYS A 133 9.88 15.58 -6.21
N GLU A 134 10.15 16.72 -5.58
CA GLU A 134 10.01 16.85 -4.13
C GLU A 134 8.57 16.58 -3.71
N THR A 135 8.37 15.61 -2.80
CA THR A 135 7.05 15.03 -2.49
C THR A 135 6.02 16.06 -2.01
N THR A 136 6.46 17.02 -1.21
CA THR A 136 5.57 18.05 -0.65
C THR A 136 5.48 19.33 -1.50
N ASN A 137 6.25 19.40 -2.58
CA ASN A 137 6.24 20.54 -3.48
C ASN A 137 5.27 20.33 -4.65
N HIS A 138 3.98 20.55 -4.39
CA HIS A 138 2.92 20.37 -5.40
C HIS A 138 3.12 21.24 -6.64
N GLU A 139 3.67 22.48 -6.47
CA GLU A 139 3.98 23.39 -7.57
C GLU A 139 5.04 22.81 -8.50
N GLU A 140 6.10 22.20 -7.96
CA GLU A 140 7.12 21.52 -8.76
C GLU A 140 6.51 20.34 -9.51
N ILE A 141 5.68 19.52 -8.85
CA ILE A 141 5.04 18.36 -9.46
C ILE A 141 4.14 18.81 -10.62
N GLU A 142 3.30 19.84 -10.39
CA GLU A 142 2.43 20.41 -11.43
C GLU A 142 3.23 20.97 -12.60
N ALA A 143 4.32 21.70 -12.33
CA ALA A 143 5.21 22.25 -13.36
C ALA A 143 5.87 21.15 -14.21
N GLU A 144 6.27 20.02 -13.59
CA GLU A 144 6.81 18.88 -14.32
C GLU A 144 5.74 18.13 -15.13
N ILE A 145 4.53 17.99 -14.60
CA ILE A 145 3.37 17.45 -15.34
C ILE A 145 3.05 18.32 -16.55
N ALA A 146 3.03 19.64 -16.38
CA ALA A 146 2.71 20.59 -17.44
C ALA A 146 3.67 20.55 -18.65
N LYS A 147 4.89 20.05 -18.48
CA LYS A 147 5.83 19.79 -19.57
C LYS A 147 5.41 18.61 -20.48
N GLY A 148 4.37 17.86 -20.08
CA GLY A 148 3.89 16.66 -20.72
C GLY A 148 4.45 15.39 -20.08
N CYS A 149 3.58 14.45 -19.79
CA CYS A 149 3.92 13.09 -19.36
C CYS A 149 2.79 12.14 -19.76
N ASP A 150 3.07 10.84 -19.72
CA ASP A 150 2.10 9.78 -20.04
C ASP A 150 1.47 9.18 -18.77
N LEU A 151 2.21 9.27 -17.66
CA LEU A 151 1.78 8.70 -16.39
C LEU A 151 2.28 9.57 -15.21
N VAL A 152 1.42 9.73 -14.20
CA VAL A 152 1.78 10.27 -12.88
C VAL A 152 1.61 9.15 -11.85
N TYR A 153 2.69 8.83 -11.13
CA TYR A 153 2.66 7.82 -10.06
C TYR A 153 2.82 8.48 -8.70
N LEU A 154 1.87 8.24 -7.81
CA LEU A 154 1.84 8.80 -6.47
C LEU A 154 1.77 7.70 -5.41
N GLU A 155 2.39 7.93 -4.27
CA GLU A 155 2.25 7.15 -3.05
C GLU A 155 1.89 8.10 -1.91
N THR A 156 0.78 7.84 -1.20
CA THR A 156 0.33 8.73 -0.13
C THR A 156 -0.60 8.01 0.86
N PRO A 157 -0.30 8.09 2.20
CA PRO A 157 0.92 8.64 2.81
C PRO A 157 2.18 7.87 2.41
N THR A 158 3.33 8.57 2.39
CA THR A 158 4.60 7.97 1.95
C THR A 158 5.31 7.17 3.05
N ASN A 159 6.24 6.33 2.67
CA ASN A 159 7.15 5.61 3.56
C ASN A 159 8.53 6.27 3.54
N PRO A 160 9.20 6.59 4.69
CA PRO A 160 8.78 6.29 6.06
C PRO A 160 8.20 7.50 6.81
N THR A 161 8.28 8.71 6.26
CA THR A 161 7.96 9.96 6.97
C THR A 161 6.51 10.43 6.80
N LEU A 162 5.66 9.58 6.24
CA LEU A 162 4.21 9.77 6.12
C LEU A 162 3.81 11.11 5.46
N LYS A 163 4.63 11.63 4.54
CA LYS A 163 4.27 12.82 3.74
C LYS A 163 2.99 12.55 2.97
N VAL A 164 2.17 13.57 2.79
CA VAL A 164 0.87 13.47 2.13
C VAL A 164 0.86 14.37 0.89
N VAL A 165 0.36 13.83 -0.22
CA VAL A 165 0.14 14.58 -1.46
C VAL A 165 -1.35 14.73 -1.73
N ASP A 166 -1.74 15.89 -2.30
CA ASP A 166 -3.11 16.16 -2.72
C ASP A 166 -3.41 15.43 -4.03
N ILE A 167 -4.08 14.27 -3.91
CA ILE A 167 -4.42 13.42 -5.06
C ILE A 167 -5.28 14.18 -6.06
N LYS A 168 -6.32 14.88 -5.58
CA LYS A 168 -7.27 15.59 -6.45
C LYS A 168 -6.60 16.70 -7.25
N ARG A 169 -5.76 17.49 -6.61
CA ARG A 169 -4.99 18.57 -7.25
C ARG A 169 -4.10 18.04 -8.37
N LEU A 170 -3.33 16.98 -8.06
CA LEU A 170 -2.38 16.40 -9.02
C LEU A 170 -3.08 15.61 -10.14
N ALA A 171 -4.21 14.96 -9.86
CA ALA A 171 -5.03 14.30 -10.89
C ALA A 171 -5.59 15.32 -11.90
N ILE A 172 -6.08 16.48 -11.43
CA ILE A 172 -6.53 17.55 -12.31
C ILE A 172 -5.38 18.05 -13.21
N ALA A 173 -4.18 18.20 -12.67
CA ALA A 173 -3.01 18.63 -13.46
C ALA A 173 -2.62 17.57 -14.51
N ALA A 174 -2.58 16.27 -14.11
CA ALA A 174 -2.25 15.16 -14.98
C ALA A 174 -3.24 15.01 -16.15
N HIS A 175 -4.53 15.09 -15.87
CA HIS A 175 -5.56 14.95 -16.90
C HIS A 175 -5.55 16.09 -17.95
N LYS A 176 -5.07 17.30 -17.58
CA LYS A 176 -4.91 18.38 -18.58
C LYS A 176 -3.92 18.05 -19.67
N VAL A 177 -2.94 17.19 -19.42
CA VAL A 177 -1.95 16.73 -20.40
C VAL A 177 -2.24 15.32 -20.91
N GLY A 178 -3.37 14.71 -20.52
CA GLY A 178 -3.78 13.36 -20.94
C GLY A 178 -3.02 12.22 -20.23
N ALA A 179 -2.35 12.50 -19.12
CA ALA A 179 -1.62 11.50 -18.35
C ALA A 179 -2.53 10.62 -17.49
N VAL A 180 -2.19 9.34 -17.38
CA VAL A 180 -2.83 8.38 -16.45
C VAL A 180 -2.31 8.61 -15.04
N VAL A 181 -3.20 8.64 -14.06
CA VAL A 181 -2.86 8.79 -12.63
C VAL A 181 -2.95 7.46 -11.91
N VAL A 182 -1.83 7.02 -11.36
CA VAL A 182 -1.71 5.78 -10.56
C VAL A 182 -1.37 6.15 -9.12
N VAL A 183 -2.14 5.63 -8.17
CA VAL A 183 -1.91 5.87 -6.73
C VAL A 183 -1.66 4.56 -6.02
N ASP A 184 -0.54 4.44 -5.33
CA ASP A 184 -0.31 3.37 -4.36
C ASP A 184 -1.01 3.74 -3.05
N ASN A 185 -2.09 3.01 -2.74
CA ASN A 185 -2.97 3.22 -1.59
C ASN A 185 -2.70 2.22 -0.45
N THR A 186 -1.52 1.59 -0.45
CA THR A 186 -1.17 0.52 0.50
C THR A 186 -1.25 0.97 1.95
N PHE A 187 -0.78 2.18 2.29
CA PHE A 187 -0.76 2.69 3.66
C PHE A 187 -2.14 3.13 4.16
N ALA A 188 -2.89 3.83 3.33
CA ALA A 188 -4.22 4.32 3.69
C ALA A 188 -5.27 3.21 3.71
N THR A 189 -5.19 2.26 2.81
CA THR A 189 -6.21 1.23 2.55
C THR A 189 -7.52 1.80 1.98
N PRO A 190 -8.39 1.00 1.38
CA PRO A 190 -9.69 1.48 0.91
C PRO A 190 -10.64 1.90 2.05
N ILE A 191 -10.30 1.59 3.30
CA ILE A 191 -11.07 2.02 4.48
C ILE A 191 -10.88 3.51 4.73
N ASN A 192 -9.63 3.98 4.69
CA ASN A 192 -9.29 5.37 5.01
C ASN A 192 -9.29 6.29 3.79
N GLN A 193 -9.03 5.78 2.58
CA GLN A 193 -8.88 6.61 1.38
C GLN A 193 -9.32 5.86 0.13
N ASN A 194 -10.03 6.53 -0.79
CA ASN A 194 -10.40 6.01 -2.10
C ASN A 194 -9.87 6.94 -3.20
N PRO A 195 -8.68 6.70 -3.73
CA PRO A 195 -8.06 7.58 -4.72
C PRO A 195 -8.86 7.74 -6.01
N LEU A 196 -9.62 6.72 -6.45
CA LEU A 196 -10.47 6.82 -7.64
C LEU A 196 -11.53 7.91 -7.50
N LEU A 197 -12.10 8.09 -6.31
CA LEU A 197 -13.06 9.15 -6.02
C LEU A 197 -12.41 10.55 -5.97
N LEU A 198 -11.08 10.61 -5.88
CA LEU A 198 -10.28 11.83 -5.90
C LEU A 198 -9.69 12.13 -7.28
N GLY A 199 -9.98 11.28 -8.28
CA GLY A 199 -9.56 11.48 -9.66
C GLY A 199 -8.39 10.61 -10.13
N ALA A 200 -7.90 9.66 -9.33
CA ALA A 200 -6.98 8.66 -9.84
C ALA A 200 -7.65 7.76 -10.89
N ASP A 201 -6.87 7.24 -11.84
CA ASP A 201 -7.35 6.31 -12.85
C ASP A 201 -7.14 4.85 -12.44
N LEU A 202 -6.05 4.60 -11.69
CA LEU A 202 -5.67 3.29 -11.18
C LEU A 202 -5.20 3.41 -9.72
N VAL A 203 -5.51 2.38 -8.94
CA VAL A 203 -5.06 2.22 -7.55
C VAL A 203 -4.30 0.91 -7.41
N ILE A 204 -3.16 0.95 -6.74
CA ILE A 204 -2.32 -0.20 -6.43
C ILE A 204 -2.36 -0.47 -4.92
N HIS A 205 -2.33 -1.75 -4.57
CA HIS A 205 -2.10 -2.21 -3.20
C HIS A 205 -1.04 -3.30 -3.15
N SER A 206 -0.10 -3.19 -2.23
CA SER A 206 0.56 -4.36 -1.70
C SER A 206 -0.41 -5.07 -0.75
N ALA A 207 -1.12 -6.08 -1.26
CA ALA A 207 -2.09 -6.85 -0.47
C ALA A 207 -1.43 -7.63 0.70
N THR A 208 -0.11 -7.82 0.63
CA THR A 208 0.77 -8.34 1.68
C THR A 208 0.60 -7.61 3.02
N LYS A 209 0.22 -6.32 2.98
CA LYS A 209 0.18 -5.41 4.12
C LYS A 209 -1.19 -5.48 4.81
N PHE A 210 -1.83 -4.35 5.03
CA PHE A 210 -3.11 -4.24 5.74
C PHE A 210 -4.23 -5.12 5.19
N LEU A 211 -4.30 -5.36 3.86
CA LEU A 211 -5.37 -6.18 3.28
C LEU A 211 -5.29 -7.62 3.81
N CYS A 212 -4.14 -8.26 3.76
CA CYS A 212 -3.89 -9.55 4.40
C CYS A 212 -3.91 -9.42 5.94
N GLY A 213 -3.09 -8.52 6.47
CA GLY A 213 -3.06 -8.13 7.87
C GLY A 213 -2.46 -9.14 8.85
N HIS A 214 -1.98 -10.31 8.40
CA HIS A 214 -1.54 -11.39 9.29
C HIS A 214 -0.09 -11.83 9.04
N SER A 215 0.65 -11.13 8.16
CA SER A 215 2.06 -11.40 7.81
C SER A 215 2.33 -12.81 7.27
N ASP A 216 1.34 -13.46 6.67
CA ASP A 216 1.36 -14.87 6.26
C ASP A 216 1.07 -15.10 4.76
N ALA A 217 0.78 -14.03 3.98
CA ALA A 217 0.62 -14.12 2.54
C ALA A 217 1.16 -12.88 1.82
N MET A 218 1.68 -13.07 0.63
CA MET A 218 2.07 -12.00 -0.29
C MET A 218 1.08 -11.89 -1.44
N GLY A 219 0.85 -10.63 -1.89
CA GLY A 219 0.05 -10.35 -3.07
C GLY A 219 0.13 -8.89 -3.46
N GLY A 220 -0.25 -8.61 -4.70
CA GLY A 220 -0.47 -7.26 -5.23
C GLY A 220 -1.84 -7.17 -5.87
N LEU A 221 -2.45 -6.00 -5.83
CA LEU A 221 -3.74 -5.73 -6.45
C LEU A 221 -3.66 -4.42 -7.23
N LEU A 222 -4.32 -4.38 -8.37
CA LEU A 222 -4.56 -3.19 -9.17
C LEU A 222 -6.05 -3.11 -9.46
N CYS A 223 -6.65 -1.93 -9.30
CA CYS A 223 -8.04 -1.66 -9.66
C CYS A 223 -8.19 -0.25 -10.22
N GLY A 224 -9.27 -0.01 -10.98
CA GLY A 224 -9.55 1.28 -11.59
C GLY A 224 -10.35 1.16 -12.88
N LYS A 225 -10.05 2.02 -13.86
CA LYS A 225 -10.72 2.04 -15.17
C LYS A 225 -10.52 0.73 -15.92
N ALA A 226 -11.60 0.15 -16.44
CA ALA A 226 -11.64 -1.18 -17.02
C ALA A 226 -10.67 -1.36 -18.21
N ASP A 227 -10.55 -0.36 -19.07
CA ASP A 227 -9.66 -0.39 -20.24
C ASP A 227 -8.17 -0.40 -19.84
N LEU A 228 -7.80 0.33 -18.80
CA LEU A 228 -6.44 0.36 -18.27
C LEU A 228 -6.11 -0.93 -17.51
N VAL A 229 -7.02 -1.42 -16.67
CA VAL A 229 -6.87 -2.71 -15.97
C VAL A 229 -6.69 -3.83 -16.99
N LYS A 230 -7.48 -3.84 -18.08
CA LYS A 230 -7.36 -4.84 -19.16
C LYS A 230 -5.99 -4.83 -19.84
N LYS A 231 -5.39 -3.64 -20.07
CA LYS A 231 -4.02 -3.54 -20.62
C LYS A 231 -2.99 -4.15 -19.69
N VAL A 232 -3.07 -3.82 -18.40
CA VAL A 232 -2.16 -4.34 -17.38
C VAL A 232 -2.35 -5.83 -17.16
N TYR A 233 -3.60 -6.32 -17.17
CA TYR A 233 -3.93 -7.75 -17.14
C TYR A 233 -3.27 -8.51 -18.30
N GLY A 234 -3.39 -8.01 -19.52
CA GLY A 234 -2.77 -8.64 -20.69
C GLY A 234 -1.24 -8.76 -20.57
N PHE A 235 -0.58 -7.74 -20.03
CA PHE A 235 0.86 -7.81 -19.75
C PHE A 235 1.19 -8.79 -18.63
N ARG A 236 0.42 -8.79 -17.51
CA ARG A 236 0.55 -9.72 -16.39
C ARG A 236 0.46 -11.18 -16.86
N GLU A 237 -0.50 -11.47 -17.72
CA GLU A 237 -0.75 -12.82 -18.25
C GLU A 237 0.48 -13.38 -18.97
N ILE A 238 1.15 -12.55 -19.77
CA ILE A 238 2.32 -12.94 -20.56
C ILE A 238 3.58 -13.02 -19.69
N ASN A 239 3.79 -12.06 -18.81
CA ASN A 239 4.98 -12.01 -17.98
C ASN A 239 4.92 -12.97 -16.76
N GLY A 240 3.72 -13.47 -16.42
CA GLY A 240 3.54 -14.54 -15.44
C GLY A 240 3.49 -14.09 -13.98
N ALA A 241 3.30 -12.79 -13.69
CA ALA A 241 3.23 -12.28 -12.32
C ALA A 241 1.88 -12.58 -11.60
N SER A 242 1.21 -13.68 -11.94
CA SER A 242 -0.12 -14.03 -11.44
C SER A 242 -0.12 -14.53 -10.00
N LEU A 243 -1.17 -14.15 -9.27
CA LEU A 243 -1.43 -14.62 -7.91
C LEU A 243 -1.99 -16.06 -7.93
N GLN A 244 -1.57 -16.88 -6.98
CA GLN A 244 -2.07 -18.24 -6.78
C GLN A 244 -3.28 -18.27 -5.83
N ALA A 245 -4.04 -19.39 -5.85
CA ALA A 245 -5.28 -19.53 -5.09
C ALA A 245 -5.07 -19.51 -3.56
N ASP A 246 -4.02 -20.17 -3.05
CA ASP A 246 -3.76 -20.20 -1.61
C ASP A 246 -3.49 -18.81 -1.01
N PRO A 247 -2.53 -18.00 -1.50
CA PRO A 247 -2.36 -16.65 -0.99
C PRO A 247 -3.57 -15.76 -1.26
N ALA A 248 -4.31 -15.93 -2.36
CA ALA A 248 -5.55 -15.22 -2.60
C ALA A 248 -6.59 -15.50 -1.50
N TYR A 249 -6.76 -16.76 -1.11
CA TYR A 249 -7.65 -17.15 -0.02
C TYR A 249 -7.20 -16.55 1.33
N MET A 250 -5.91 -16.59 1.64
CA MET A 250 -5.37 -15.99 2.88
C MET A 250 -5.64 -14.49 2.95
N ILE A 251 -5.44 -13.77 1.84
CA ILE A 251 -5.74 -12.34 1.74
C ILE A 251 -7.25 -12.11 1.91
N LEU A 252 -8.11 -12.86 1.21
CA LEU A 252 -9.58 -12.80 1.36
C LEU A 252 -10.01 -12.97 2.82
N ARG A 253 -9.44 -13.98 3.49
CA ARG A 253 -9.73 -14.24 4.90
C ARG A 253 -9.31 -13.05 5.78
N GLY A 254 -8.14 -12.47 5.55
CA GLY A 254 -7.67 -11.27 6.24
C GLY A 254 -8.57 -10.07 6.01
N MET A 255 -9.06 -9.88 4.78
CA MET A 255 -9.93 -8.74 4.42
C MET A 255 -11.30 -8.77 5.13
N LYS A 256 -11.79 -9.93 5.57
CA LYS A 256 -13.06 -10.01 6.32
C LYS A 256 -13.06 -9.21 7.63
N THR A 257 -11.90 -8.94 8.20
CA THR A 257 -11.74 -8.10 9.41
C THR A 257 -11.04 -6.78 9.12
N LEU A 258 -10.95 -6.39 7.86
CA LEU A 258 -10.15 -5.21 7.45
C LEU A 258 -10.62 -3.93 8.16
N GLU A 259 -11.89 -3.59 8.08
CA GLU A 259 -12.41 -2.38 8.72
C GLU A 259 -12.16 -2.36 10.23
N LEU A 260 -12.50 -3.44 10.94
CA LEU A 260 -12.27 -3.57 12.39
C LEU A 260 -10.80 -3.35 12.77
N ARG A 261 -9.88 -3.91 11.98
CA ARG A 261 -8.44 -3.75 12.23
C ARG A 261 -7.99 -2.32 11.96
N ILE A 262 -8.41 -1.73 10.86
CA ILE A 262 -8.03 -0.36 10.49
C ILE A 262 -8.59 0.66 11.49
N GLU A 263 -9.83 0.55 11.93
CA GLU A 263 -10.41 1.42 12.97
C GLU A 263 -9.63 1.32 14.29
N ARG A 264 -9.30 0.09 14.70
CA ARG A 264 -8.49 -0.14 15.88
C ARG A 264 -7.09 0.47 15.73
N GLN A 265 -6.44 0.25 14.58
CA GLN A 265 -5.11 0.77 14.29
C GLN A 265 -5.10 2.29 14.18
N ASN A 266 -6.10 2.92 13.53
CA ASN A 266 -6.28 4.38 13.50
C ASN A 266 -6.33 4.97 14.92
N THR A 267 -7.17 4.40 15.77
CA THR A 267 -7.38 4.87 17.15
C THR A 267 -6.13 4.71 17.98
N SER A 268 -5.50 3.54 17.92
CA SER A 268 -4.28 3.24 18.68
C SER A 268 -3.09 4.09 18.22
N ALA A 269 -2.91 4.25 16.88
CA ALA A 269 -1.85 5.06 16.33
C ALA A 269 -1.97 6.54 16.73
N MET A 270 -3.17 7.10 16.68
CA MET A 270 -3.41 8.48 17.13
C MET A 270 -3.04 8.67 18.60
N LYS A 271 -3.41 7.71 19.47
CA LYS A 271 -3.11 7.79 20.89
C LYS A 271 -1.61 7.69 21.15
N ILE A 272 -0.93 6.75 20.51
CA ILE A 272 0.54 6.58 20.61
C ILE A 272 1.26 7.82 20.04
N ALA A 273 0.82 8.35 18.88
CA ALA A 273 1.43 9.53 18.28
C ALA A 273 1.37 10.76 19.20
N LYS A 274 0.21 11.01 19.84
CA LYS A 274 0.06 12.10 20.84
C LYS A 274 0.94 11.87 22.07
N HIS A 275 1.02 10.65 22.54
CA HIS A 275 1.86 10.29 23.69
C HIS A 275 3.34 10.52 23.38
N LEU A 276 3.84 9.99 22.27
CA LEU A 276 5.23 10.17 21.84
C LEU A 276 5.58 11.65 21.54
N LYS A 277 4.65 12.43 20.98
CA LYS A 277 4.87 13.86 20.72
C LYS A 277 5.09 14.67 22.00
N ALA A 278 4.52 14.23 23.12
CA ALA A 278 4.69 14.85 24.43
C ALA A 278 5.88 14.28 25.23
N HIS A 279 6.56 13.25 24.74
CA HIS A 279 7.60 12.54 25.48
C HIS A 279 8.97 13.20 25.32
N ASP A 280 9.67 13.49 26.44
CA ASP A 280 10.94 14.20 26.47
C ASP A 280 12.09 13.57 25.65
N ALA A 281 12.09 12.25 25.47
CA ALA A 281 13.11 11.53 24.69
C ALA A 281 12.86 11.54 23.16
N VAL A 282 11.69 12.03 22.73
CA VAL A 282 11.30 12.07 21.33
C VAL A 282 11.54 13.47 20.76
N GLU A 283 12.19 13.54 19.61
CA GLU A 283 12.45 14.80 18.89
C GLU A 283 11.25 15.18 18.02
N ASP A 284 10.76 14.24 17.23
CA ASP A 284 9.61 14.50 16.36
C ASP A 284 8.78 13.23 16.11
N VAL A 285 7.51 13.44 15.73
CA VAL A 285 6.56 12.38 15.38
C VAL A 285 5.93 12.69 14.02
N PHE A 286 6.09 11.78 13.09
CA PHE A 286 5.54 11.85 11.73
C PHE A 286 4.26 11.03 11.68
N TYR A 287 3.12 11.68 11.76
CA TYR A 287 1.80 11.04 11.68
C TYR A 287 0.77 12.05 11.15
N PRO A 288 0.10 11.78 10.01
CA PRO A 288 -0.79 12.74 9.37
C PRO A 288 -1.99 13.18 10.22
N GLY A 289 -2.33 12.39 11.25
CA GLY A 289 -3.40 12.72 12.19
C GLY A 289 -3.04 13.79 13.23
N LEU A 290 -1.77 14.15 13.40
CA LEU A 290 -1.37 15.25 14.27
C LEU A 290 -1.54 16.60 13.53
N GLU A 291 -2.16 17.59 14.16
CA GLU A 291 -2.32 18.93 13.62
C GLU A 291 -0.97 19.61 13.28
N SER A 292 0.10 19.20 13.96
CA SER A 292 1.46 19.67 13.69
C SER A 292 2.11 19.04 12.45
N HIS A 293 1.49 18.01 11.84
CA HIS A 293 2.02 17.39 10.64
C HIS A 293 1.81 18.31 9.42
N PRO A 294 2.84 18.57 8.59
CA PRO A 294 2.72 19.52 7.46
C PRO A 294 1.62 19.17 6.46
N GLY A 295 1.31 17.89 6.30
CA GLY A 295 0.26 17.39 5.41
C GLY A 295 -1.10 17.16 6.09
N HIS A 296 -1.32 17.61 7.33
CA HIS A 296 -2.54 17.33 8.09
C HIS A 296 -3.82 17.79 7.37
N GLU A 297 -3.85 19.02 6.87
CA GLU A 297 -5.02 19.56 6.18
C GLU A 297 -5.38 18.76 4.93
N ILE A 298 -4.38 18.36 4.14
CA ILE A 298 -4.58 17.53 2.96
C ILE A 298 -5.10 16.16 3.38
N ALA A 299 -4.47 15.53 4.37
CA ALA A 299 -4.91 14.24 4.89
C ALA A 299 -6.37 14.29 5.39
N ASN A 300 -6.71 15.31 6.17
CA ASN A 300 -8.06 15.51 6.70
C ASN A 300 -9.12 15.75 5.61
N SER A 301 -8.72 16.30 4.46
CA SER A 301 -9.63 16.55 3.34
C SER A 301 -9.91 15.31 2.47
N GLN A 302 -9.00 14.34 2.44
CA GLN A 302 -9.06 13.19 1.53
C GLN A 302 -9.12 11.82 2.22
N MET A 303 -8.89 11.76 3.55
CA MET A 303 -8.86 10.53 4.34
C MET A 303 -9.91 10.56 5.43
N SER A 304 -10.55 9.40 5.70
CA SER A 304 -11.47 9.21 6.82
C SER A 304 -10.79 8.76 8.13
N GLY A 305 -9.51 8.39 8.05
CA GLY A 305 -8.63 8.00 9.16
C GLY A 305 -7.20 8.05 8.69
N PHE A 306 -6.25 8.13 9.62
CA PHE A 306 -4.85 8.44 9.29
C PHE A 306 -3.90 7.24 9.25
N GLY A 307 -4.45 6.03 9.37
CA GLY A 307 -3.71 4.77 9.25
C GLY A 307 -3.04 4.29 10.55
N GLY A 308 -2.53 3.07 10.47
CA GLY A 308 -1.84 2.40 11.58
C GLY A 308 -0.31 2.51 11.53
N VAL A 309 0.26 3.30 10.63
CA VAL A 309 1.72 3.53 10.57
C VAL A 309 2.04 4.93 11.02
N MET A 310 3.03 5.06 11.86
CA MET A 310 3.68 6.33 12.19
C MET A 310 5.20 6.14 12.17
N SER A 311 5.92 7.24 12.19
CA SER A 311 7.35 7.25 12.50
C SER A 311 7.64 8.28 13.58
N PHE A 312 8.68 8.04 14.35
CA PHE A 312 9.17 9.00 15.32
C PHE A 312 10.70 8.98 15.38
N ALA A 313 11.28 10.14 15.66
CA ALA A 313 12.73 10.31 15.81
C ALA A 313 13.06 10.46 17.29
N LEU A 314 14.06 9.74 17.78
CA LEU A 314 14.60 9.93 19.12
C LEU A 314 15.50 11.18 19.18
N LYS A 315 15.57 11.84 20.33
CA LYS A 315 16.61 12.85 20.62
C LYS A 315 17.97 12.17 20.69
N GLY A 316 18.71 12.22 19.62
CA GLY A 316 20.01 11.58 19.49
C GLY A 316 20.30 11.09 18.08
N ASN A 317 20.95 9.95 17.98
CA ASN A 317 21.41 9.38 16.73
C ASN A 317 21.02 7.90 16.56
N TYR A 318 21.64 7.21 15.62
CA TYR A 318 21.37 5.79 15.36
C TYR A 318 21.76 4.86 16.53
N ASP A 319 22.76 5.22 17.34
CA ASP A 319 23.15 4.41 18.50
C ASP A 319 22.03 4.39 19.57
N ASP A 320 21.28 5.49 19.69
CA ASP A 320 20.10 5.54 20.55
C ASP A 320 18.99 4.60 20.05
N VAL A 321 18.80 4.52 18.74
CA VAL A 321 17.86 3.55 18.14
C VAL A 321 18.29 2.11 18.41
N ARG A 322 19.60 1.82 18.27
CA ARG A 322 20.16 0.49 18.57
C ARG A 322 20.01 0.12 20.05
N ALA A 323 20.08 1.08 20.94
CA ALA A 323 19.86 0.85 22.38
C ALA A 323 18.37 0.67 22.70
N PHE A 324 17.49 1.43 22.06
CA PHE A 324 16.04 1.46 22.31
C PHE A 324 15.31 0.22 21.79
N LEU A 325 15.44 -0.09 20.51
CA LEU A 325 14.61 -1.11 19.86
C LEU A 325 14.65 -2.48 20.56
N PRO A 326 15.81 -3.01 20.99
CA PRO A 326 15.86 -4.31 21.68
C PRO A 326 15.21 -4.32 23.09
N LYS A 327 14.87 -3.15 23.63
CA LYS A 327 14.19 -3.05 24.93
C LYS A 327 12.68 -3.21 24.83
N LEU A 328 12.12 -3.08 23.61
CA LEU A 328 10.69 -3.33 23.34
C LEU A 328 10.38 -4.83 23.51
N LYS A 329 9.26 -5.13 24.16
CA LYS A 329 8.83 -6.50 24.50
C LYS A 329 7.61 -6.96 23.71
N LEU A 330 6.76 -6.01 23.25
CA LEU A 330 5.51 -6.28 22.54
C LEU A 330 5.59 -5.97 21.03
N VAL A 331 6.80 -5.80 20.48
CA VAL A 331 7.03 -5.36 19.11
C VAL A 331 7.98 -6.34 18.41
N HIS A 332 7.63 -6.76 17.20
CA HIS A 332 8.57 -7.47 16.34
C HIS A 332 9.51 -6.48 15.64
N LEU A 333 10.79 -6.66 15.80
CA LEU A 333 11.82 -5.93 15.04
C LEU A 333 11.96 -6.58 13.67
N ALA A 334 11.14 -6.16 12.73
CA ALA A 334 11.06 -6.76 11.41
C ALA A 334 10.72 -5.74 10.32
N ALA A 335 11.08 -6.08 9.11
CA ALA A 335 10.55 -5.40 7.92
C ALA A 335 9.04 -5.70 7.77
N SER A 336 8.35 -4.97 6.90
CA SER A 336 6.91 -5.02 6.66
C SER A 336 6.12 -4.05 7.55
N LEU A 337 4.78 -4.08 7.41
CA LEU A 337 3.83 -3.23 8.13
C LEU A 337 2.40 -3.77 7.96
N GLY A 338 1.44 -3.23 8.71
CA GLY A 338 0.01 -3.49 8.51
C GLY A 338 -0.48 -4.80 9.08
N SER A 339 0.31 -5.45 9.96
CA SER A 339 -0.06 -6.68 10.64
C SER A 339 -0.96 -6.43 11.87
N VAL A 340 -1.61 -7.49 12.33
CA VAL A 340 -2.29 -7.54 13.65
C VAL A 340 -1.31 -7.37 14.80
N SER A 341 -0.06 -7.80 14.65
CA SER A 341 1.01 -7.56 15.61
C SER A 341 1.82 -6.31 15.25
N THR A 342 2.22 -5.56 16.25
CA THR A 342 3.04 -4.35 16.09
C THR A 342 4.43 -4.69 15.56
N LEU A 343 4.87 -3.93 14.55
CA LEU A 343 6.19 -4.06 13.92
C LEU A 343 6.95 -2.73 14.03
N ALA A 344 8.23 -2.77 14.32
CA ALA A 344 9.08 -1.58 14.29
C ALA A 344 10.45 -1.86 13.67
N GLY A 345 11.04 -0.80 13.14
CA GLY A 345 12.41 -0.85 12.64
C GLY A 345 12.86 0.48 12.05
N PRO A 346 14.17 0.77 12.07
CA PRO A 346 14.69 1.97 11.46
C PRO A 346 14.69 1.83 9.94
N PRO A 347 14.36 2.88 9.18
CA PRO A 347 14.42 2.85 7.71
C PRO A 347 15.77 2.41 7.16
N ARG A 348 16.86 2.79 7.84
CA ARG A 348 18.24 2.39 7.53
C ARG A 348 18.46 0.88 7.39
N THR A 349 17.70 0.06 8.14
CA THR A 349 17.81 -1.42 8.10
C THR A 349 16.62 -2.12 7.46
N THR A 350 15.62 -1.37 7.02
CA THR A 350 14.38 -1.94 6.49
C THR A 350 14.05 -1.41 5.09
N SER A 351 13.36 -0.29 4.99
CA SER A 351 12.79 0.19 3.72
C SER A 351 13.74 1.06 2.88
N HIS A 352 14.85 1.54 3.45
CA HIS A 352 15.82 2.45 2.81
C HIS A 352 17.27 1.98 3.05
N VAL A 353 17.44 0.66 3.12
CA VAL A 353 18.75 0.03 3.40
C VAL A 353 19.76 0.28 2.30
N GLU A 354 19.33 0.46 1.05
CA GLU A 354 20.17 0.74 -0.10
C GLU A 354 20.68 2.18 -0.17
N LEU A 355 20.09 3.11 0.61
CA LEU A 355 20.48 4.52 0.60
C LEU A 355 21.61 4.79 1.59
N THR A 356 22.52 5.70 1.20
CA THR A 356 23.54 6.25 2.11
C THR A 356 22.89 7.18 3.14
N GLU A 357 23.66 7.55 4.17
CA GLU A 357 23.19 8.51 5.19
C GLU A 357 22.81 9.86 4.58
N GLU A 358 23.66 10.36 3.67
CA GLU A 358 23.44 11.63 2.96
C GLU A 358 22.16 11.57 2.10
N GLN A 359 21.93 10.43 1.43
CA GLN A 359 20.71 10.24 0.62
C GLN A 359 19.45 10.21 1.50
N ARG A 360 19.51 9.54 2.67
CA ARG A 360 18.39 9.58 3.62
C ARG A 360 18.14 10.99 4.17
N ALA A 361 19.20 11.72 4.49
CA ALA A 361 19.10 13.11 4.94
C ALA A 361 18.44 14.01 3.89
N LEU A 362 18.77 13.84 2.60
CA LEU A 362 18.12 14.57 1.50
C LEU A 362 16.61 14.27 1.36
N LEU A 363 16.17 13.10 1.81
CA LEU A 363 14.75 12.75 1.88
C LEU A 363 14.07 13.21 3.19
N GLY A 364 14.82 13.85 4.10
CA GLY A 364 14.32 14.26 5.41
C GLY A 364 14.11 13.08 6.37
N ILE A 365 14.90 12.02 6.24
CA ILE A 365 14.86 10.82 7.09
C ILE A 365 15.98 10.92 8.12
N PRO A 366 15.70 11.28 9.39
CA PRO A 366 16.73 11.33 10.44
C PRO A 366 17.31 9.93 10.72
N GLU A 367 18.59 9.86 11.08
CA GLU A 367 19.21 8.59 11.47
C GLU A 367 18.62 7.98 12.76
N SER A 368 18.01 8.82 13.60
CA SER A 368 17.27 8.40 14.79
C SER A 368 15.81 8.00 14.53
N LEU A 369 15.39 7.90 13.23
CA LEU A 369 14.02 7.59 12.86
C LEU A 369 13.69 6.11 13.08
N ILE A 370 12.54 5.87 13.70
CA ILE A 370 11.93 4.55 13.87
C ILE A 370 10.56 4.59 13.19
N ARG A 371 10.32 3.70 12.23
CA ARG A 371 8.98 3.46 11.72
C ARG A 371 8.29 2.45 12.63
N TYR A 372 7.07 2.76 13.06
CA TYR A 372 6.26 1.98 13.98
C TYR A 372 4.90 1.67 13.34
N SER A 373 4.68 0.42 12.97
CA SER A 373 3.43 -0.08 12.42
C SER A 373 2.61 -0.69 13.54
N VAL A 374 1.59 0.04 13.98
CA VAL A 374 0.74 -0.32 15.12
C VAL A 374 -0.15 -1.51 14.76
N GLY A 375 -0.15 -2.53 15.61
CA GLY A 375 -1.05 -3.68 15.52
C GLY A 375 -2.42 -3.41 16.16
N ILE A 376 -3.08 -4.48 16.60
CA ILE A 376 -4.40 -4.41 17.26
C ILE A 376 -4.36 -4.73 18.75
N GLU A 377 -3.17 -4.79 19.33
CA GLU A 377 -2.95 -5.02 20.77
C GLU A 377 -3.65 -3.93 21.60
N ASN A 378 -3.71 -4.13 22.91
CA ASN A 378 -4.18 -3.07 23.81
C ASN A 378 -3.23 -1.88 23.72
N VAL A 379 -3.75 -0.70 23.46
CA VAL A 379 -2.93 0.50 23.24
C VAL A 379 -2.19 0.94 24.50
N GLU A 380 -2.75 0.71 25.69
CA GLU A 380 -2.09 1.05 26.96
C GLU A 380 -0.85 0.16 27.20
N ASP A 381 -0.93 -1.12 26.80
CA ASP A 381 0.20 -2.03 26.90
C ASP A 381 1.33 -1.62 25.94
N LEU A 382 0.98 -1.18 24.72
CA LEU A 382 1.97 -0.66 23.76
C LEU A 382 2.62 0.63 24.24
N ILE A 383 1.85 1.54 24.85
CA ILE A 383 2.38 2.78 25.44
C ILE A 383 3.31 2.44 26.62
N ALA A 384 2.90 1.55 27.51
CA ALA A 384 3.74 1.12 28.64
C ALA A 384 5.04 0.45 28.17
N ASP A 385 4.99 -0.31 27.06
CA ASP A 385 6.19 -0.92 26.47
C ASP A 385 7.13 0.13 25.85
N LEU A 386 6.58 1.15 25.18
CA LEU A 386 7.36 2.29 24.70
C LEU A 386 8.01 3.07 25.84
N ASP A 387 7.26 3.38 26.91
CA ASP A 387 7.75 4.14 28.05
C ASP A 387 8.89 3.42 28.79
N GLN A 388 8.73 2.12 29.05
CA GLN A 388 9.79 1.35 29.73
C GLN A 388 11.07 1.27 28.91
N ALA A 389 10.95 1.19 27.55
CA ALA A 389 12.10 1.16 26.67
C ALA A 389 12.79 2.53 26.56
N LEU A 390 12.00 3.63 26.49
CA LEU A 390 12.51 5.00 26.50
C LEU A 390 13.20 5.35 27.82
N ALA A 391 12.64 4.96 28.97
CA ALA A 391 13.24 5.17 30.29
C ALA A 391 14.58 4.43 30.43
N ALA A 392 14.69 3.21 29.91
CA ALA A 392 15.91 2.42 30.00
C ALA A 392 17.11 3.08 29.28
N ILE A 393 16.91 3.71 28.14
CA ILE A 393 18.00 4.39 27.42
C ILE A 393 18.42 5.71 28.08
N GLN A 394 17.53 6.37 28.80
CA GLN A 394 17.87 7.58 29.59
C GLN A 394 18.74 7.24 30.79
N VAL A 395 18.44 6.14 31.50
CA VAL A 395 19.26 5.65 32.60
C VAL A 395 20.65 5.24 32.14
N ASP A 396 20.75 4.51 31.02
CA ASP A 396 22.02 4.08 30.44
C ASP A 396 22.91 5.29 30.07
N LYS A 397 22.32 6.39 29.56
CA LYS A 397 23.05 7.64 29.28
C LYS A 397 23.58 8.33 30.53
N VAL A 398 22.81 8.38 31.62
CA VAL A 398 23.23 8.98 32.88
C VAL A 398 24.34 8.15 33.57
N ALA A 399 24.28 6.84 33.43
CA ALA A 399 25.29 5.94 34.00
C ALA A 399 26.62 5.94 33.22
N ALA A 400 26.63 6.42 31.95
CA ALA A 400 27.81 6.50 31.11
C ALA A 400 28.58 7.83 31.21
N VAL A 401 28.07 8.81 31.98
CA VAL A 401 28.68 10.11 32.30
C VAL A 401 29.30 10.06 33.71
#